data_07d911d81eb8d23ff68e5738dc4a874a
#
_entry.id   07d911d81eb8d23ff68e5738dc4a874a
#
_cell.length_a   1.000
_cell.length_b   1.000
_cell.length_c   1.000
_cell.angle_alpha   90.00
_cell.angle_beta   90.00
_cell.angle_gamma   90.00
#
_symmetry.space_group_name_H-M   'P 1'
#
loop_
_entity.id
_entity.type
_entity.pdbx_description
1 polymer ?
#
loop_
_entity_poly.entity_id
_entity_poly.type
_entity_poly.pdbx_seq_one_letter_code
_entity_poly.pdbx_strand_id
1 'polypeptide(L)' 'MDVLAGKILAMFGSFNKETLDLHVLFEAGGNDPDARTAVLDTVEHLVKDGLLEERGNDFYALTQAGRLNVGLREKE' A
#
# COMPACT_ATOMS: atom_id res chain seq x y z
N MET A 1 -5.59 -10.97 -4.89
CA MET A 1 -5.06 -9.97 -3.93
C MET A 1 -6.12 -9.72 -2.89
N ASP A 2 -5.76 -9.70 -1.62
CA ASP A 2 -6.77 -9.50 -0.58
C ASP A 2 -7.25 -8.04 -0.54
N VAL A 3 -8.34 -7.83 0.22
CA VAL A 3 -8.98 -6.50 0.29
C VAL A 3 -8.04 -5.45 0.86
N LEU A 4 -7.26 -5.81 1.88
CA LEU A 4 -6.36 -4.87 2.52
C LEU A 4 -5.25 -4.40 1.57
N ALA A 5 -4.68 -5.33 0.79
CA ALA A 5 -3.68 -4.98 -0.21
C ALA A 5 -4.24 -3.99 -1.24
N GLY A 6 -5.47 -4.24 -1.68
CA GLY A 6 -6.14 -3.34 -2.60
C GLY A 6 -6.35 -1.96 -2.03
N LYS A 7 -6.76 -1.87 -0.76
CA LYS A 7 -6.95 -0.58 -0.08
C LYS A 7 -5.64 0.18 0.03
N ILE A 8 -4.56 -0.50 0.38
CA ILE A 8 -3.25 0.13 0.51
C ILE A 8 -2.80 0.71 -0.83
N LEU A 9 -2.89 -0.08 -1.89
CA LEU A 9 -2.51 0.40 -3.22
C LEU A 9 -3.38 1.57 -3.68
N ALA A 10 -4.67 1.51 -3.39
CA ALA A 10 -5.60 2.57 -3.77
C ALA A 10 -5.31 3.88 -3.04
N MET A 11 -4.76 3.82 -1.83
CA MET A 11 -4.40 5.04 -1.08
C MET A 11 -3.37 5.88 -1.82
N PHE A 12 -2.42 5.25 -2.50
CA PHE A 12 -1.44 6.01 -3.28
C PHE A 12 -2.12 6.83 -4.39
N GLY A 13 -3.11 6.24 -5.03
CA GLY A 13 -3.89 6.94 -6.05
C GLY A 13 -4.74 8.06 -5.46
N SER A 14 -5.43 7.79 -4.35
CA SER A 14 -6.31 8.76 -3.70
C SER A 14 -5.58 10.00 -3.23
N PHE A 15 -4.38 9.83 -2.65
CA PHE A 15 -3.59 10.95 -2.17
C PHE A 15 -2.74 11.58 -3.27
N ASN A 16 -2.72 10.99 -4.45
CA ASN A 16 -1.96 11.46 -5.59
C ASN A 16 -0.48 11.69 -5.24
N LYS A 17 0.09 10.78 -4.47
CA LYS A 17 1.49 10.84 -4.05
C LYS A 17 2.23 9.58 -4.44
N GLU A 18 3.50 9.74 -4.77
CA GLU A 18 4.35 8.60 -5.09
C GLU A 18 4.77 7.83 -3.84
N THR A 19 4.93 8.53 -2.72
CA THR A 19 5.35 7.92 -1.47
C THR A 19 4.36 8.23 -0.36
N LEU A 20 4.15 7.25 0.51
CA LEU A 20 3.33 7.41 1.72
C LEU A 20 4.08 6.77 2.88
N ASP A 21 3.95 7.34 4.08
CA ASP A 21 4.59 6.72 5.22
C ASP A 21 3.68 5.65 5.83
N LEU A 22 4.29 4.80 6.64
CA LEU A 22 3.60 3.65 7.23
C LEU A 22 2.42 4.07 8.11
N HIS A 23 2.53 5.21 8.80
CA HIS A 23 1.44 5.69 9.65
C HIS A 23 0.18 5.97 8.85
N VAL A 24 0.34 6.54 7.66
CA VAL A 24 -0.78 6.78 6.75
C VAL A 24 -1.37 5.44 6.29
N LEU A 25 -0.51 4.47 5.98
CA LEU A 25 -0.95 3.17 5.50
C LEU A 25 -1.74 2.40 6.56
N PHE A 26 -1.44 2.62 7.86
CA PHE A 26 -2.20 2.00 8.93
C PHE A 26 -3.68 2.36 8.88
N GLU A 27 -4.02 3.51 8.32
CA GLU A 27 -5.42 3.92 8.23
C GLU A 27 -6.25 2.99 7.35
N ALA A 28 -5.61 2.28 6.43
CA ALA A 28 -6.30 1.29 5.60
C ALA A 28 -6.87 0.16 6.45
N GLY A 29 -6.22 -0.16 7.57
CA GLY A 29 -6.65 -1.25 8.43
C GLY A 29 -7.44 -0.84 9.66
N GLY A 30 -7.55 0.47 9.96
CA GLY A 30 -8.32 0.96 11.09
C GLY A 30 -7.53 1.31 12.34
N ASN A 31 -6.22 1.19 12.33
CA ASN A 31 -5.32 1.72 13.38
C ASN A 31 -5.29 0.99 14.74
N ASP A 32 -6.05 -0.08 14.95
CA ASP A 32 -5.86 -0.85 16.18
C ASP A 32 -4.63 -1.77 16.06
N PRO A 33 -4.10 -2.32 17.19
CA PRO A 33 -2.87 -3.11 17.14
C PRO A 33 -2.90 -4.30 16.20
N ASP A 34 -4.02 -5.01 16.14
CA ASP A 34 -4.14 -6.16 15.25
C ASP A 34 -4.20 -5.72 13.80
N ALA A 35 -4.89 -4.63 13.52
CA ALA A 35 -4.97 -4.06 12.19
C ALA A 35 -3.59 -3.57 11.71
N ARG A 36 -2.82 -2.97 12.61
CA ARG A 36 -1.45 -2.53 12.28
C ARG A 36 -0.57 -3.69 11.86
N THR A 37 -0.66 -4.80 12.58
CA THR A 37 0.09 -6.01 12.24
C THR A 37 -0.30 -6.50 10.85
N ALA A 38 -1.59 -6.52 10.55
CA ALA A 38 -2.09 -6.94 9.25
C ALA A 38 -1.59 -6.01 8.13
N VAL A 39 -1.56 -4.70 8.39
CA VAL A 39 -1.02 -3.74 7.42
C VAL A 39 0.46 -3.98 7.17
N LEU A 40 1.24 -4.17 8.22
CA LEU A 40 2.67 -4.44 8.09
C LEU A 40 2.93 -5.69 7.27
N ASP A 41 2.22 -6.77 7.56
CA ASP A 41 2.36 -8.02 6.80
C ASP A 41 2.00 -7.81 5.33
N THR A 42 0.93 -7.09 5.08
CA THR A 42 0.46 -6.82 3.71
C THR A 42 1.47 -5.96 2.96
N VAL A 43 2.00 -4.92 3.61
CA VAL A 43 3.02 -4.06 2.99
C VAL A 43 4.25 -4.87 2.62
N GLU A 44 4.70 -5.75 3.52
CA GLU A 44 5.85 -6.60 3.25
C GLU A 44 5.61 -7.51 2.04
N HIS A 45 4.41 -8.06 1.92
CA HIS A 45 4.04 -8.86 0.76
C HIS A 45 4.04 -8.04 -0.53
N LEU A 46 3.52 -6.82 -0.47
CA LEU A 46 3.49 -5.95 -1.64
C LEU A 46 4.90 -5.57 -2.09
N VAL A 47 5.81 -5.33 -1.14
CA VAL A 47 7.21 -5.08 -1.46
C VAL A 47 7.84 -6.30 -2.12
N LYS A 48 7.58 -7.47 -1.54
CA LYS A 48 8.11 -8.72 -2.07
C LYS A 48 7.61 -9.01 -3.48
N ASP A 49 6.35 -8.66 -3.74
CA ASP A 49 5.72 -8.86 -5.05
C ASP A 49 6.11 -7.78 -6.07
N GLY A 50 6.87 -6.79 -5.64
CA GLY A 50 7.34 -5.73 -6.54
C GLY A 50 6.32 -4.63 -6.80
N LEU A 51 5.25 -4.55 -6.01
CA LEU A 51 4.22 -3.52 -6.18
C LEU A 51 4.52 -2.27 -5.37
N LEU A 52 5.26 -2.41 -4.28
CA LEU A 52 5.75 -1.30 -3.46
C LEU A 52 7.25 -1.40 -3.32
N GLU A 53 7.89 -0.28 -3.03
CA GLU A 53 9.32 -0.21 -2.78
C GLU A 53 9.56 0.54 -1.47
N GLU A 54 10.39 -0.02 -0.60
CA GLU A 54 10.75 0.63 0.65
C GLU A 54 11.77 1.74 0.41
N ARG A 55 11.49 2.93 0.93
CA ARG A 55 12.33 4.12 0.73
C ARG A 55 13.06 4.59 1.99
N GLY A 56 13.00 3.83 3.08
CA GLY A 56 13.61 4.23 4.34
C GLY A 56 12.70 5.15 5.15
N ASN A 57 12.98 5.28 6.46
CA ASN A 57 12.20 6.10 7.39
C ASN A 57 10.71 5.79 7.36
N ASP A 58 10.38 4.50 7.14
CA ASP A 58 9.00 4.01 7.06
C ASP A 58 8.19 4.57 5.90
N PHE A 59 8.87 5.09 4.85
CA PHE A 59 8.21 5.50 3.63
C PHE A 59 8.22 4.37 2.60
N TYR A 60 7.15 4.29 1.83
CA TYR A 60 7.00 3.32 0.75
C TYR A 60 6.56 4.03 -0.52
N ALA A 61 7.05 3.57 -1.65
CA ALA A 61 6.71 4.13 -2.95
C ALA A 61 5.96 3.11 -3.79
N LEU A 62 5.01 3.59 -4.57
CA LEU A 62 4.31 2.76 -5.54
C LEU A 62 5.23 2.53 -6.73
N THR A 63 5.49 1.27 -7.07
CA THR A 63 6.30 0.94 -8.24
C THR A 63 5.49 1.07 -9.52
N GLN A 64 6.15 0.95 -10.67
CA GLN A 64 5.45 0.95 -11.94
C GLN A 64 4.45 -0.21 -12.02
N ALA A 65 4.85 -1.39 -11.54
CA ALA A 65 3.95 -2.53 -11.48
C ALA A 65 2.75 -2.26 -10.58
N GLY A 66 3.00 -1.57 -9.44
CA GLY A 66 1.93 -1.17 -8.53
C GLY A 66 0.96 -0.21 -9.18
N ARG A 67 1.46 0.76 -9.96
CA ARG A 67 0.62 1.71 -10.68
C ARG A 67 -0.26 1.02 -11.71
N LEU A 68 0.30 0.07 -12.42
CA LEU A 68 -0.47 -0.69 -13.40
C LEU A 68 -1.58 -1.48 -12.72
N ASN A 69 -1.29 -2.05 -11.56
CA ASN A 69 -2.27 -2.81 -10.81
C ASN A 69 -3.44 -1.92 -10.38
N VAL A 70 -3.15 -0.73 -9.84
CA VAL A 70 -4.17 0.24 -9.43
C VAL A 70 -4.97 0.71 -10.63
N GLY A 71 -4.29 1.03 -11.74
CA GLY A 71 -4.95 1.48 -12.95
C GLY A 71 -5.92 0.46 -13.52
N LEU A 72 -5.53 -0.81 -13.50
CA LEU A 72 -6.41 -1.89 -13.96
C LEU A 72 -7.66 -1.99 -13.09
N ARG A 73 -7.50 -1.81 -11.77
CA ARG A 73 -8.63 -1.84 -10.85
C ARG A 73 -9.58 -0.68 -11.07
N GLU A 74 -9.03 0.50 -11.35
CA GLU A 74 -9.84 1.70 -11.55
C GLU A 74 -10.67 1.64 -12.82
N LYS A 75 -10.22 0.87 -13.80
CA LYS A 75 -10.95 0.72 -15.06
C LYS A 75 -12.13 -0.25 -14.97
N GLU A 76 -12.16 -1.03 -13.93
CA GLU A 76 -13.25 -1.95 -13.71
C GLU A 76 -14.37 -1.30 -12.93
#